data_ab6908f96c433b20ebf97fc24960c7f3
#
_entry.id   ab6908f96c433b20ebf97fc24960c7f3
#
_cell.length_a   1.000
_cell.length_b   1.000
_cell.length_c   1.000
_cell.angle_alpha   90.00
_cell.angle_beta   90.00
_cell.angle_gamma   90.00
#
_symmetry.space_group_name_H-M   'P 1'
#
loop_
_entity.id
_entity.type
_entity.pdbx_description
1 polymer ?
#
loop_
_entity_poly.entity_id
_entity_poly.type
_entity_poly.pdbx_seq_one_letter_code
_entity_poly.pdbx_strand_id
1 'polypeptide(L)'
;KDLKDLKSLISKQINDEYTNSLDRFSKNQILKEIEKFKVSEIPENLIEDEIKILSQGMSEEDAKKSRKNFEDVAKKRIKVGLVLNEFGEKNQIKVTEQELQAEVQKQIRMMPGQEKMVMDFYQKNPSALSSLRGTVYEEKILKLIKEKAKPNKKEISKDEAEKILKQSQLQEYSHPNKDEKKVEDKKLSSSKTKPKSTKIKAPVKKSKKVSKK
;
A
#
# COMPACT_ATOMS: atom_id res chain seq x y z
N LYS A 1 -9.49 -28.90 -16.26
CA LYS A 1 -8.65 -27.68 -16.50
C LYS A 1 -7.42 -28.15 -17.23
N ASP A 2 -7.19 -27.62 -18.42
CA ASP A 2 -6.14 -28.05 -19.34
C ASP A 2 -4.84 -27.25 -19.08
N LEU A 3 -3.70 -27.79 -19.54
CA LEU A 3 -2.40 -27.14 -19.51
C LEU A 3 -2.44 -25.77 -20.20
N LYS A 4 -3.28 -25.61 -21.21
CA LYS A 4 -3.52 -24.35 -21.93
C LYS A 4 -4.16 -23.30 -21.03
N ASP A 5 -5.16 -23.69 -20.23
CA ASP A 5 -5.81 -22.81 -19.26
C ASP A 5 -4.82 -22.31 -18.19
N LEU A 6 -3.97 -23.22 -17.69
CA LEU A 6 -2.93 -22.87 -16.72
C LEU A 6 -1.93 -21.86 -17.29
N LYS A 7 -1.43 -22.10 -18.51
CA LYS A 7 -0.53 -21.16 -19.18
C LYS A 7 -1.16 -19.78 -19.39
N SER A 8 -2.44 -19.76 -19.77
CA SER A 8 -3.20 -18.51 -19.96
C SER A 8 -3.34 -17.74 -18.64
N LEU A 9 -3.67 -18.43 -17.54
CA LEU A 9 -3.77 -17.83 -16.21
C LEU A 9 -2.43 -17.26 -15.73
N ILE A 10 -1.34 -18.02 -15.89
CA ILE A 10 0.00 -17.55 -15.51
C ILE A 10 0.41 -16.34 -16.37
N SER A 11 0.18 -16.38 -17.66
CA SER A 11 0.48 -15.27 -18.57
C SER A 11 -0.30 -14.01 -18.19
N LYS A 12 -1.58 -14.17 -17.85
CA LYS A 12 -2.42 -13.06 -17.36
C LYS A 12 -1.89 -12.49 -16.05
N GLN A 13 -1.56 -13.35 -15.09
CA GLN A 13 -1.03 -12.91 -13.80
C GLN A 13 0.28 -12.13 -13.97
N ILE A 14 1.20 -12.64 -14.80
CA ILE A 14 2.46 -11.94 -15.10
C ILE A 14 2.20 -10.57 -15.75
N ASN A 15 1.28 -10.51 -16.72
CA ASN A 15 0.90 -9.24 -17.34
C ASN A 15 0.30 -8.26 -16.35
N ASP A 16 -0.57 -8.72 -15.47
CA ASP A 16 -1.18 -7.88 -14.43
C ASP A 16 -0.12 -7.34 -13.45
N GLU A 17 0.85 -8.16 -13.06
CA GLU A 17 1.97 -7.75 -12.19
C GLU A 17 2.86 -6.69 -12.87
N TYR A 18 3.23 -6.89 -14.15
CA TYR A 18 3.99 -5.89 -14.90
C TYR A 18 3.21 -4.59 -15.09
N THR A 19 1.92 -4.68 -15.42
CA THR A 19 1.06 -3.49 -15.58
C THR A 19 0.98 -2.70 -14.29
N ASN A 20 0.73 -3.37 -13.16
CA ASN A 20 0.70 -2.73 -11.85
C ASN A 20 2.05 -2.06 -11.49
N SER A 21 3.16 -2.74 -11.81
CA SER A 21 4.50 -2.20 -11.57
C SER A 21 4.80 -0.97 -12.42
N LEU A 22 4.41 -0.99 -13.70
CA LEU A 22 4.54 0.15 -14.61
C LEU A 22 3.64 1.31 -14.22
N ASP A 23 2.43 1.03 -13.73
CA ASP A 23 1.52 2.05 -13.24
C ASP A 23 2.08 2.74 -12.00
N ARG A 24 2.62 1.98 -11.06
CA ARG A 24 3.31 2.52 -9.88
C ARG A 24 4.52 3.36 -10.27
N PHE A 25 5.35 2.87 -11.18
CA PHE A 25 6.49 3.62 -11.71
C PHE A 25 6.06 4.94 -12.36
N SER A 26 5.03 4.90 -13.23
CA SER A 26 4.50 6.09 -13.90
C SER A 26 3.93 7.09 -12.90
N LYS A 27 3.21 6.61 -11.87
CA LYS A 27 2.71 7.44 -10.77
C LYS A 27 3.87 8.20 -10.10
N ASN A 28 4.92 7.47 -9.73
CA ASN A 28 6.08 8.07 -9.06
C ASN A 28 6.80 9.09 -9.94
N GLN A 29 6.89 8.86 -11.25
CA GLN A 29 7.47 9.84 -12.18
C GLN A 29 6.62 11.12 -12.26
N ILE A 30 5.31 11.00 -12.34
CA ILE A 30 4.39 12.14 -12.34
C ILE A 30 4.52 12.94 -11.04
N LEU A 31 4.52 12.28 -9.89
CA LEU A 31 4.65 12.94 -8.58
C LEU A 31 5.98 13.68 -8.46
N LYS A 32 7.10 13.11 -8.94
CA LYS A 32 8.40 13.78 -8.98
C LYS A 32 8.41 15.02 -9.88
N GLU A 33 7.72 14.98 -11.00
CA GLU A 33 7.60 16.18 -11.85
C GLU A 33 6.72 17.24 -11.16
N ILE A 34 5.65 16.85 -10.49
CA ILE A 34 4.79 17.74 -9.70
C ILE A 34 5.57 18.42 -8.57
N GLU A 35 6.49 17.73 -7.91
CA GLU A 35 7.35 18.31 -6.88
C GLU A 35 8.20 19.50 -7.37
N LYS A 36 8.45 19.61 -8.68
CA LYS A 36 9.21 20.73 -9.27
C LYS A 36 8.41 22.02 -9.42
N PHE A 37 7.07 21.94 -9.38
CA PHE A 37 6.24 23.14 -9.45
C PHE A 37 6.48 24.04 -8.23
N LYS A 38 6.47 25.35 -8.47
CA LYS A 38 6.55 26.33 -7.38
C LYS A 38 5.16 26.48 -6.77
N VAL A 39 5.03 26.26 -5.50
CA VAL A 39 3.83 26.53 -4.70
C VAL A 39 4.16 27.71 -3.79
N SER A 40 3.20 28.59 -3.57
CA SER A 40 3.27 29.67 -2.58
C SER A 40 3.55 29.09 -1.17
N GLU A 41 3.82 29.95 -0.22
CA GLU A 41 4.16 29.55 1.15
C GLU A 41 3.13 28.57 1.72
N ILE A 42 3.63 27.45 2.25
CA ILE A 42 2.82 26.44 2.91
C ILE A 42 2.65 26.86 4.36
N PRO A 43 1.40 26.98 4.88
CA PRO A 43 1.17 27.33 6.29
C PRO A 43 1.81 26.33 7.25
N GLU A 44 2.48 26.83 8.29
CA GLU A 44 3.21 26.00 9.26
C GLU A 44 2.31 24.97 9.96
N ASN A 45 1.06 25.33 10.24
CA ASN A 45 0.10 24.42 10.87
C ASN A 45 -0.14 23.14 10.02
N LEU A 46 -0.19 23.26 8.70
CA LEU A 46 -0.33 22.09 7.83
C LEU A 46 0.93 21.19 7.89
N ILE A 47 2.11 21.81 7.96
CA ILE A 47 3.38 21.07 8.09
C ILE A 47 3.41 20.31 9.41
N GLU A 48 3.04 20.97 10.52
CA GLU A 48 3.00 20.33 11.84
C GLU A 48 2.00 19.17 11.92
N ASP A 49 0.82 19.32 11.32
CA ASP A 49 -0.18 18.27 11.29
C ASP A 49 0.27 17.07 10.45
N GLU A 50 0.93 17.31 9.32
CA GLU A 50 1.50 16.24 8.51
C GLU A 50 2.67 15.55 9.23
N ILE A 51 3.52 16.29 9.96
CA ILE A 51 4.59 15.72 10.80
C ILE A 51 4.00 14.81 11.88
N LYS A 52 2.90 15.21 12.53
CA LYS A 52 2.20 14.36 13.51
C LYS A 52 1.73 13.04 12.87
N ILE A 53 1.17 13.12 11.65
CA ILE A 53 0.75 11.93 10.90
C ILE A 53 1.95 11.04 10.59
N LEU A 54 3.06 11.62 10.10
CA LEU A 54 4.26 10.88 9.74
C LEU A 54 4.95 10.22 10.94
N SER A 55 4.92 10.88 12.10
CA SER A 55 5.52 10.37 13.36
C SER A 55 4.61 9.42 14.14
N GLN A 56 3.37 9.22 13.71
CA GLN A 56 2.40 8.38 14.41
C GLN A 56 2.90 6.93 14.56
N GLY A 57 2.97 6.46 15.80
CA GLY A 57 3.44 5.11 16.16
C GLY A 57 4.96 4.99 16.33
N MET A 58 5.69 6.11 16.34
CA MET A 58 7.10 6.18 16.74
C MET A 58 7.24 6.61 18.20
N SER A 59 8.41 6.32 18.79
CA SER A 59 8.74 6.87 20.11
C SER A 59 8.99 8.39 20.01
N GLU A 60 8.75 9.13 21.10
CA GLU A 60 9.00 10.59 21.09
C GLU A 60 10.45 10.95 20.78
N GLU A 61 11.41 10.12 21.22
CA GLU A 61 12.83 10.32 20.96
C GLU A 61 13.17 10.16 19.48
N ASP A 62 12.63 9.13 18.83
CA ASP A 62 12.87 8.87 17.41
C ASP A 62 12.16 9.92 16.53
N ALA A 63 10.97 10.34 16.93
CA ALA A 63 10.24 11.41 16.26
C ALA A 63 11.02 12.74 16.31
N LYS A 64 11.62 13.08 17.47
CA LYS A 64 12.46 14.29 17.62
C LYS A 64 13.73 14.21 16.78
N LYS A 65 14.43 13.07 16.77
CA LYS A 65 15.64 12.84 15.95
C LYS A 65 15.36 12.98 14.45
N SER A 66 14.20 12.52 14.01
CA SER A 66 13.82 12.50 12.59
C SER A 66 12.98 13.72 12.17
N ARG A 67 12.71 14.67 13.06
CA ARG A 67 11.82 15.82 12.81
C ARG A 67 12.17 16.59 11.55
N LYS A 68 13.45 16.88 11.32
CA LYS A 68 13.92 17.60 10.12
C LYS A 68 13.60 16.84 8.83
N ASN A 69 13.80 15.52 8.83
CA ASN A 69 13.46 14.69 7.69
C ASN A 69 11.94 14.64 7.47
N PHE A 70 11.15 14.59 8.55
CA PHE A 70 9.69 14.64 8.46
C PHE A 70 9.19 15.99 7.93
N GLU A 71 9.82 17.09 8.31
CA GLU A 71 9.48 18.41 7.79
C GLU A 71 9.68 18.50 6.27
N ASP A 72 10.82 18.01 5.77
CA ASP A 72 11.11 18.00 4.33
C ASP A 72 10.11 17.10 3.57
N VAL A 73 9.77 15.93 4.12
CA VAL A 73 8.78 15.02 3.56
C VAL A 73 7.38 15.64 3.59
N ALA A 74 7.00 16.23 4.74
CA ALA A 74 5.70 16.90 4.91
C ALA A 74 5.52 18.02 3.88
N LYS A 75 6.50 18.90 3.74
CA LYS A 75 6.48 19.99 2.75
C LYS A 75 6.28 19.47 1.33
N LYS A 76 6.98 18.40 0.94
CA LYS A 76 6.82 17.77 -0.38
C LYS A 76 5.42 17.19 -0.56
N ARG A 77 4.91 16.45 0.42
CA ARG A 77 3.57 15.83 0.36
C ARG A 77 2.47 16.88 0.27
N ILE A 78 2.52 17.90 1.11
CA ILE A 78 1.54 19.00 1.08
C ILE A 78 1.59 19.72 -0.28
N LYS A 79 2.79 20.02 -0.78
CA LYS A 79 2.98 20.65 -2.08
C LYS A 79 2.35 19.84 -3.21
N VAL A 80 2.63 18.55 -3.26
CA VAL A 80 2.05 17.64 -4.26
C VAL A 80 0.53 17.60 -4.11
N GLY A 81 0.03 17.49 -2.89
CA GLY A 81 -1.42 17.49 -2.60
C GLY A 81 -2.12 18.76 -3.09
N LEU A 82 -1.52 19.93 -2.84
CA LEU A 82 -2.08 21.22 -3.29
C LEU A 82 -2.13 21.31 -4.82
N VAL A 83 -1.07 20.92 -5.51
CA VAL A 83 -1.03 20.95 -6.99
C VAL A 83 -2.04 19.96 -7.58
N LEU A 84 -2.14 18.75 -7.01
CA LEU A 84 -3.13 17.76 -7.44
C LEU A 84 -4.54 18.24 -7.20
N ASN A 85 -4.82 18.84 -6.04
CA ASN A 85 -6.15 19.37 -5.73
C ASN A 85 -6.56 20.50 -6.69
N GLU A 86 -5.68 21.46 -6.95
CA GLU A 86 -5.92 22.52 -7.91
C GLU A 86 -6.18 21.99 -9.32
N PHE A 87 -5.41 20.98 -9.74
CA PHE A 87 -5.63 20.33 -11.02
C PHE A 87 -6.97 19.58 -11.07
N GLY A 88 -7.32 18.89 -9.99
CA GLY A 88 -8.58 18.17 -9.86
C GLY A 88 -9.80 19.11 -9.90
N GLU A 89 -9.73 20.23 -9.20
CA GLU A 89 -10.79 21.26 -9.21
C GLU A 89 -10.96 21.87 -10.59
N LYS A 90 -9.87 22.27 -11.25
CA LYS A 90 -9.89 22.82 -12.62
C LYS A 90 -10.49 21.87 -13.65
N ASN A 91 -10.31 20.57 -13.45
CA ASN A 91 -10.88 19.54 -14.33
C ASN A 91 -12.20 18.95 -13.81
N GLN A 92 -12.77 19.51 -12.75
CA GLN A 92 -14.06 19.09 -12.14
C GLN A 92 -14.09 17.61 -11.77
N ILE A 93 -12.96 17.06 -11.32
CA ILE A 93 -12.86 15.67 -10.89
C ILE A 93 -13.61 15.49 -9.58
N LYS A 94 -14.56 14.56 -9.57
CA LYS A 94 -15.33 14.18 -8.37
C LYS A 94 -15.28 12.68 -8.18
N VAL A 95 -15.27 12.26 -6.93
CA VAL A 95 -15.39 10.84 -6.55
C VAL A 95 -16.85 10.55 -6.22
N THR A 96 -17.43 9.62 -6.96
CA THR A 96 -18.79 9.16 -6.73
C THR A 96 -18.85 8.07 -5.67
N GLU A 97 -20.01 7.87 -5.03
CA GLU A 97 -20.19 6.78 -4.07
C GLU A 97 -20.04 5.41 -4.73
N GLN A 98 -20.38 5.27 -6.01
CA GLN A 98 -20.19 4.02 -6.76
C GLN A 98 -18.70 3.67 -6.92
N GLU A 99 -17.85 4.65 -7.21
CA GLU A 99 -16.40 4.46 -7.32
C GLU A 99 -15.80 4.07 -5.97
N LEU A 100 -16.27 4.71 -4.90
CA LEU A 100 -15.83 4.40 -3.55
C LEU A 100 -16.23 2.97 -3.15
N GLN A 101 -17.46 2.56 -3.43
CA GLN A 101 -17.92 1.19 -3.21
C GLN A 101 -17.14 0.18 -4.06
N ALA A 102 -16.82 0.51 -5.32
CA ALA A 102 -16.02 -0.35 -6.18
C ALA A 102 -14.61 -0.57 -5.61
N GLU A 103 -13.99 0.46 -5.04
CA GLU A 103 -12.67 0.34 -4.42
C GLU A 103 -12.73 -0.48 -3.12
N VAL A 104 -13.75 -0.31 -2.28
CA VAL A 104 -13.98 -1.18 -1.11
C VAL A 104 -14.16 -2.64 -1.55
N GLN A 105 -14.94 -2.90 -2.60
CA GLN A 105 -15.13 -4.25 -3.16
C GLN A 105 -13.82 -4.85 -3.69
N LYS A 106 -12.97 -4.02 -4.31
CA LYS A 106 -11.64 -4.45 -4.77
C LYS A 106 -10.76 -4.88 -3.59
N GLN A 107 -10.76 -4.12 -2.50
CA GLN A 107 -10.02 -4.49 -1.28
C GLN A 107 -10.57 -5.77 -0.64
N ILE A 108 -11.88 -5.95 -0.60
CA ILE A 108 -12.52 -7.19 -0.15
C ILE A 108 -12.01 -8.40 -0.97
N ARG A 109 -11.94 -8.28 -2.30
CA ARG A 109 -11.43 -9.35 -3.17
C ARG A 109 -9.94 -9.67 -2.94
N MET A 110 -9.17 -8.69 -2.49
CA MET A 110 -7.76 -8.89 -2.17
C MET A 110 -7.54 -9.61 -0.83
N MET A 111 -8.59 -9.68 0.02
CA MET A 111 -8.51 -10.26 1.36
C MET A 111 -9.57 -11.38 1.53
N PRO A 112 -9.45 -12.50 0.79
CA PRO A 112 -10.43 -13.59 0.86
C PRO A 112 -10.51 -14.18 2.27
N GLY A 113 -11.73 -14.41 2.74
CA GLY A 113 -12.02 -14.88 4.11
C GLY A 113 -12.05 -13.76 5.17
N GLN A 114 -11.82 -12.50 4.80
CA GLN A 114 -11.88 -11.35 5.71
C GLN A 114 -12.89 -10.29 5.24
N GLU A 115 -13.80 -10.67 4.38
CA GLU A 115 -14.75 -9.77 3.71
C GLU A 115 -15.56 -8.94 4.73
N LYS A 116 -16.07 -9.63 5.76
CA LYS A 116 -16.82 -8.98 6.83
C LYS A 116 -15.99 -8.00 7.62
N MET A 117 -14.72 -8.35 7.91
CA MET A 117 -13.82 -7.49 8.66
C MET A 117 -13.51 -6.20 7.89
N VAL A 118 -13.27 -6.28 6.58
CA VAL A 118 -13.03 -5.12 5.73
C VAL A 118 -14.27 -4.24 5.66
N MET A 119 -15.46 -4.83 5.47
CA MET A 119 -16.72 -4.10 5.46
C MET A 119 -16.98 -3.38 6.78
N ASP A 120 -16.87 -4.10 7.90
CA ASP A 120 -17.06 -3.55 9.25
C ASP A 120 -16.07 -2.42 9.54
N PHE A 121 -14.83 -2.54 9.05
CA PHE A 121 -13.81 -1.50 9.21
C PHE A 121 -14.24 -0.18 8.57
N TYR A 122 -14.67 -0.21 7.31
CA TYR A 122 -15.10 1.02 6.62
C TYR A 122 -16.41 1.57 7.15
N GLN A 123 -17.34 0.72 7.59
CA GLN A 123 -18.59 1.16 8.20
C GLN A 123 -18.40 1.86 9.55
N LYS A 124 -17.45 1.37 10.35
CA LYS A 124 -17.19 1.89 11.70
C LYS A 124 -16.17 3.03 11.75
N ASN A 125 -15.43 3.26 10.66
CA ASN A 125 -14.37 4.26 10.58
C ASN A 125 -14.59 5.26 9.42
N PRO A 126 -15.38 6.32 9.64
CA PRO A 126 -15.61 7.35 8.61
C PRO A 126 -14.32 8.01 8.11
N SER A 127 -13.30 8.13 8.99
CA SER A 127 -11.99 8.67 8.61
C SER A 127 -11.26 7.77 7.61
N ALA A 128 -11.37 6.45 7.75
CA ALA A 128 -10.80 5.50 6.78
C ALA A 128 -11.50 5.61 5.42
N LEU A 129 -12.83 5.79 5.42
CA LEU A 129 -13.59 6.01 4.19
C LEU A 129 -13.23 7.34 3.51
N SER A 130 -12.99 8.40 4.31
CA SER A 130 -12.52 9.70 3.83
C SER A 130 -11.12 9.58 3.21
N SER A 131 -10.21 8.84 3.85
CA SER A 131 -8.87 8.58 3.32
C SER A 131 -8.93 7.78 2.00
N LEU A 132 -9.80 6.78 1.93
CA LEU A 132 -10.03 6.01 0.70
C LEU A 132 -10.55 6.91 -0.43
N ARG A 133 -11.48 7.84 -0.12
CA ARG A 133 -11.98 8.83 -1.08
C ARG A 133 -10.85 9.72 -1.61
N GLY A 134 -9.91 10.13 -0.75
CA GLY A 134 -8.70 10.88 -1.15
C GLY A 134 -7.83 10.07 -2.10
N THR A 135 -7.61 8.79 -1.83
CA THR A 135 -6.84 7.89 -2.69
C THR A 135 -7.49 7.73 -4.07
N VAL A 136 -8.81 7.49 -4.12
CA VAL A 136 -9.56 7.38 -5.39
C VAL A 136 -9.51 8.70 -6.18
N TYR A 137 -9.60 9.85 -5.49
CA TYR A 137 -9.49 11.17 -6.10
C TYR A 137 -8.11 11.37 -6.74
N GLU A 138 -7.03 11.05 -6.00
CA GLU A 138 -5.65 11.12 -6.51
C GLU A 138 -5.46 10.20 -7.72
N GLU A 139 -5.95 8.96 -7.68
CA GLU A 139 -5.86 8.02 -8.81
C GLU A 139 -6.57 8.55 -10.06
N LYS A 140 -7.74 9.16 -9.91
CA LYS A 140 -8.46 9.79 -11.02
C LYS A 140 -7.68 10.94 -11.65
N ILE A 141 -7.06 11.78 -10.81
CA ILE A 141 -6.22 12.88 -11.28
C ILE A 141 -5.01 12.34 -12.05
N LEU A 142 -4.31 11.37 -11.48
CA LEU A 142 -3.13 10.77 -12.11
C LEU A 142 -3.48 10.07 -13.43
N LYS A 143 -4.65 9.42 -13.48
CA LYS A 143 -5.16 8.83 -14.72
C LYS A 143 -5.41 9.90 -15.79
N LEU A 144 -6.07 10.99 -15.43
CA LEU A 144 -6.30 12.11 -16.35
C LEU A 144 -4.98 12.76 -16.83
N ILE A 145 -4.00 12.89 -15.92
CA ILE A 145 -2.67 13.39 -16.29
C ILE A 145 -2.01 12.43 -17.29
N LYS A 146 -2.05 11.12 -17.06
CA LYS A 146 -1.52 10.11 -18.00
C LYS A 146 -2.19 10.18 -19.37
N GLU A 147 -3.51 10.37 -19.41
CA GLU A 147 -4.27 10.47 -20.66
C GLU A 147 -3.93 11.74 -21.45
N LYS A 148 -3.70 12.86 -20.76
CA LYS A 148 -3.33 14.14 -21.39
C LYS A 148 -1.84 14.24 -21.70
N ALA A 149 -0.99 13.52 -21.00
CA ALA A 149 0.44 13.49 -21.22
C ALA A 149 0.79 12.70 -22.49
N LYS A 150 1.85 13.12 -23.18
CA LYS A 150 2.43 12.34 -24.27
C LYS A 150 3.45 11.36 -23.67
N PRO A 151 3.14 10.06 -23.55
CA PRO A 151 4.05 9.10 -22.96
C PRO A 151 5.27 8.89 -23.90
N ASN A 152 6.44 8.98 -23.34
CA ASN A 152 7.66 8.58 -24.01
C ASN A 152 7.85 7.07 -23.82
N LYS A 153 7.40 6.28 -24.79
CA LYS A 153 7.49 4.81 -24.73
C LYS A 153 8.92 4.39 -25.07
N LYS A 154 9.55 3.64 -24.17
CA LYS A 154 10.86 3.03 -24.37
C LYS A 154 10.72 1.51 -24.21
N GLU A 155 11.16 0.77 -25.21
CA GLU A 155 11.32 -0.67 -25.08
C GLU A 155 12.62 -0.94 -24.33
N ILE A 156 12.53 -1.76 -23.29
CA ILE A 156 13.66 -2.13 -22.43
C ILE A 156 13.69 -3.63 -22.25
N SER A 157 14.88 -4.18 -21.97
CA SER A 157 15.03 -5.59 -21.63
C SER A 157 14.43 -5.89 -20.26
N LYS A 158 14.13 -7.17 -20.01
CA LYS A 158 13.65 -7.64 -18.69
C LYS A 158 14.59 -7.24 -17.56
N ASP A 159 15.90 -7.39 -17.76
CA ASP A 159 16.91 -7.08 -16.75
C ASP A 159 16.99 -5.59 -16.44
N GLU A 160 16.81 -4.73 -17.45
CA GLU A 160 16.69 -3.28 -17.25
C GLU A 160 15.41 -2.91 -16.50
N ALA A 161 14.28 -3.54 -16.85
CA ALA A 161 13.01 -3.33 -16.16
C ALA A 161 13.13 -3.69 -14.68
N GLU A 162 13.71 -4.85 -14.35
CA GLU A 162 13.93 -5.26 -12.96
C GLU A 162 14.84 -4.30 -12.18
N LYS A 163 15.90 -3.78 -12.82
CA LYS A 163 16.78 -2.78 -12.21
C LYS A 163 16.05 -1.48 -11.91
N ILE A 164 15.26 -0.98 -12.87
CA ILE A 164 14.47 0.24 -12.71
C ILE A 164 13.43 0.06 -11.58
N LEU A 165 12.73 -1.07 -11.53
CA LEU A 165 11.75 -1.36 -10.49
C LEU A 165 12.40 -1.47 -9.12
N LYS A 166 13.53 -2.14 -8.99
CA LYS A 166 14.30 -2.19 -7.72
C LYS A 166 14.76 -0.81 -7.26
N GLN A 167 15.24 0.02 -8.17
CA GLN A 167 15.64 1.38 -7.84
C GLN A 167 14.45 2.25 -7.42
N SER A 168 13.29 2.11 -8.07
CA SER A 168 12.09 2.85 -7.69
C SER A 168 11.56 2.42 -6.32
N GLN A 169 11.59 1.13 -5.99
CA GLN A 169 11.22 0.62 -4.67
C GLN A 169 12.13 1.15 -3.56
N LEU A 170 13.44 1.22 -3.78
CA LEU A 170 14.38 1.81 -2.81
C LEU A 170 14.10 3.30 -2.56
N GLN A 171 13.58 4.03 -3.55
CA GLN A 171 13.19 5.41 -3.41
C GLN A 171 11.83 5.59 -2.72
N GLU A 172 10.91 4.63 -2.85
CA GLU A 172 9.64 4.59 -2.10
C GLU A 172 9.85 4.42 -0.59
N TYR A 173 10.91 3.74 -0.14
CA TYR A 173 11.25 3.66 1.28
C TYR A 173 11.59 5.03 1.90
N SER A 174 11.87 6.04 1.10
CA SER A 174 12.01 7.43 1.56
C SER A 174 10.67 8.18 1.68
N HIS A 175 9.57 7.60 1.15
CA HIS A 175 8.20 8.10 1.28
C HIS A 175 7.31 6.97 1.85
N PRO A 176 7.26 6.75 3.16
CA PRO A 176 6.47 5.67 3.74
C PRO A 176 4.98 5.94 3.59
N ASN A 177 4.37 5.35 2.57
CA ASN A 177 2.92 5.18 2.49
C ASN A 177 2.54 4.10 3.52
N LYS A 178 1.98 4.49 4.67
CA LYS A 178 1.72 3.63 5.84
C LYS A 178 0.70 2.52 5.60
N ASP A 179 -0.11 2.62 4.56
CA ASP A 179 -1.25 1.71 4.39
C ASP A 179 -0.87 0.36 3.76
N GLU A 180 0.25 0.28 3.02
CA GLU A 180 0.69 -0.98 2.40
C GLU A 180 1.56 -1.86 3.31
N LYS A 181 2.26 -1.29 4.31
CA LYS A 181 3.13 -2.06 5.22
C LYS A 181 2.40 -3.03 6.16
N LYS A 182 1.13 -2.81 6.48
CA LYS A 182 0.38 -3.71 7.39
C LYS A 182 0.00 -5.05 6.76
N VAL A 183 0.04 -5.17 5.44
CA VAL A 183 -0.35 -6.39 4.74
C VAL A 183 0.85 -7.30 4.45
N GLU A 184 2.05 -6.74 4.18
CA GLU A 184 3.25 -7.54 3.89
C GLU A 184 3.92 -8.12 5.14
N ASP A 185 4.00 -7.40 6.25
CA ASP A 185 4.62 -7.91 7.49
C ASP A 185 3.83 -9.08 8.12
N LYS A 186 2.51 -9.17 7.90
CA LYS A 186 1.74 -10.34 8.31
C LYS A 186 1.96 -11.57 7.42
N LYS A 187 2.36 -11.41 6.15
CA LYS A 187 2.68 -12.55 5.27
C LYS A 187 4.06 -13.14 5.55
N LEU A 188 5.04 -12.34 5.99
CA LEU A 188 6.38 -12.85 6.32
C LEU A 188 6.46 -13.53 7.70
N SER A 189 5.58 -13.18 8.66
CA SER A 189 5.59 -13.78 10.00
C SER A 189 4.88 -15.14 10.08
N SER A 190 4.00 -15.46 9.12
CA SER A 190 3.24 -16.73 9.13
C SER A 190 3.97 -17.91 8.47
N SER A 191 5.15 -17.70 7.84
CA SER A 191 5.87 -18.77 7.11
C SER A 191 7.07 -19.35 7.85
N LYS A 192 7.32 -18.98 9.12
CA LYS A 192 8.46 -19.51 9.92
C LYS A 192 8.04 -20.29 11.16
N THR A 193 7.03 -21.13 11.09
CA THR A 193 6.80 -22.17 12.10
C THR A 193 7.20 -23.51 11.53
N LYS A 194 8.43 -23.93 11.82
CA LYS A 194 8.88 -25.32 11.64
C LYS A 194 8.07 -26.22 12.59
N PRO A 195 7.55 -27.37 12.15
CA PRO A 195 6.87 -28.31 13.06
C PRO A 195 7.89 -28.91 14.02
N LYS A 196 7.71 -28.64 15.32
CA LYS A 196 8.39 -29.40 16.38
C LYS A 196 7.81 -30.82 16.39
N SER A 197 8.65 -31.79 16.08
CA SER A 197 8.35 -33.22 16.25
C SER A 197 8.14 -33.53 17.74
N THR A 198 6.90 -33.77 18.13
CA THR A 198 6.57 -34.26 19.47
C THR A 198 6.77 -35.79 19.50
N LYS A 199 7.82 -36.25 20.18
CA LYS A 199 7.98 -37.67 20.51
C LYS A 199 6.90 -38.10 21.48
N ILE A 200 5.99 -38.94 21.03
CA ILE A 200 4.97 -39.59 21.83
C ILE A 200 5.69 -40.66 22.69
N LYS A 201 5.74 -40.42 24.01
CA LYS A 201 6.12 -41.47 24.98
C LYS A 201 4.84 -42.24 25.36
N ALA A 202 4.88 -43.56 25.15
CA ALA A 202 3.82 -44.47 25.54
C ALA A 202 3.65 -44.55 27.08
N PRO A 203 2.44 -44.69 27.59
CA PRO A 203 2.24 -44.84 29.04
C PRO A 203 2.48 -46.25 29.53
N VAL A 204 3.35 -46.39 30.54
CA VAL A 204 3.61 -47.62 31.29
C VAL A 204 2.41 -47.97 32.17
N LYS A 205 1.82 -49.16 31.97
CA LYS A 205 0.78 -49.73 32.83
C LYS A 205 1.39 -50.12 34.19
N LYS A 206 0.93 -49.49 35.27
CA LYS A 206 1.11 -50.00 36.65
C LYS A 206 -0.09 -50.82 37.06
N SER A 207 0.12 -52.11 37.23
CA SER A 207 -0.81 -53.05 37.84
C SER A 207 -0.98 -52.76 39.33
N LYS A 208 -2.23 -52.59 39.79
CA LYS A 208 -2.56 -52.57 41.21
C LYS A 208 -2.88 -53.98 41.70
N LYS A 209 -2.06 -54.44 42.66
CA LYS A 209 -2.34 -55.62 43.46
C LYS A 209 -3.49 -55.32 44.44
N VAL A 210 -4.51 -56.18 44.36
CA VAL A 210 -5.58 -56.27 45.39
C VAL A 210 -5.00 -57.06 46.57
N SER A 211 -5.18 -56.55 47.79
CA SER A 211 -4.99 -57.30 49.01
C SER A 211 -6.27 -57.16 49.85
N LYS A 212 -6.85 -58.34 50.22
CA LYS A 212 -7.95 -58.52 51.08
C LYS A 212 -7.58 -58.16 52.55
N LYS A 213 -8.44 -57.46 53.23
CA LYS A 213 -9.04 -57.88 54.49
C LYS A 213 -10.18 -56.90 54.78
#